data_b46481d7101d667efaae7d530c2b1763
#
_entry.id   b46481d7101d667efaae7d530c2b1763
#
_cell.length_a   1.000
_cell.length_b   1.000
_cell.length_c   1.000
_cell.angle_alpha   90.00
_cell.angle_beta   90.00
_cell.angle_gamma   90.00
#
_symmetry.space_group_name_H-M   'P 1'
#
loop_
_entity.id
_entity.type
_entity.pdbx_description
1 polymer ?
#
loop_
_entity_poly.entity_id
_entity_poly.type
_entity_poly.pdbx_seq_one_letter_code
_entity_poly.pdbx_strand_id
1 'polypeptide(L)'
;MEQLTFIEEVQRISISLNKKVMTEIKERLLSQGITPFQYHILLIIDKCSHIGVTKLAEEMRVKPSAITPVINRLIDLELVSRYHSKEDRRKVNIELTAKGEQVIEEANEIVQKMIAHFFSCYEPKDQEQFLKLFKKLDANI
;
A
#
# COMPACT_ATOMS: atom_id res chain seq x y z
N MET A 1 6.68 -23.24 25.75
CA MET A 1 7.40 -22.48 24.67
C MET A 1 8.12 -21.32 25.32
N GLU A 2 9.42 -21.27 25.23
CA GLU A 2 10.18 -20.14 25.72
C GLU A 2 9.78 -18.88 24.96
N GLN A 3 9.70 -17.75 25.64
CA GLN A 3 9.21 -16.49 25.05
C GLN A 3 10.04 -16.04 23.83
N LEU A 4 11.33 -16.34 23.83
CA LEU A 4 12.23 -16.05 22.71
C LEU A 4 11.84 -16.85 21.45
N THR A 5 11.55 -18.12 21.60
CA THR A 5 11.12 -19.01 20.51
C THR A 5 9.79 -18.57 19.92
N PHE A 6 8.85 -18.07 20.74
CA PHE A 6 7.58 -17.52 20.27
C PHE A 6 7.80 -16.27 19.40
N ILE A 7 8.63 -15.34 19.84
CA ILE A 7 8.95 -14.10 19.11
C ILE A 7 9.62 -14.42 17.76
N GLU A 8 10.60 -15.32 17.76
CA GLU A 8 11.31 -15.75 16.56
C GLU A 8 10.35 -16.39 15.53
N GLU A 9 9.44 -17.26 15.98
CA GLU A 9 8.45 -17.89 15.11
C GLU A 9 7.45 -16.87 14.54
N VAL A 10 6.94 -15.95 15.34
CA VAL A 10 6.06 -14.88 14.87
C VAL A 10 6.77 -14.02 13.83
N GLN A 11 8.02 -13.64 14.09
CA GLN A 11 8.83 -12.87 13.14
C GLN A 11 9.00 -13.63 11.81
N ARG A 12 9.40 -14.89 11.88
CA ARG A 12 9.63 -15.74 10.70
C ARG A 12 8.36 -15.87 9.84
N ILE A 13 7.22 -16.15 10.49
CA ILE A 13 5.93 -16.30 9.80
C ILE A 13 5.50 -14.97 9.17
N SER A 14 5.60 -13.87 9.91
CA SER A 14 5.25 -12.53 9.42
C SER A 14 6.06 -12.14 8.18
N ILE A 15 7.36 -12.37 8.19
CA ILE A 15 8.24 -12.13 7.04
C ILE A 15 7.84 -13.01 5.85
N SER A 16 7.56 -14.29 6.08
CA SER A 16 7.16 -15.22 5.03
C SER A 16 5.83 -14.83 4.38
N LEU A 17 4.82 -14.48 5.18
CA LEU A 17 3.51 -14.04 4.69
C LEU A 17 3.63 -12.73 3.89
N ASN A 18 4.35 -11.75 4.43
CA ASN A 18 4.58 -10.49 3.75
C ASN A 18 5.29 -10.68 2.40
N LYS A 19 6.33 -11.52 2.38
CA LYS A 19 7.05 -11.83 1.14
C LYS A 19 6.13 -12.42 0.06
N LYS A 20 5.26 -13.37 0.42
CA LYS A 20 4.30 -13.98 -0.52
C LYS A 20 3.35 -12.94 -1.10
N VAL A 21 2.75 -12.11 -0.24
CA VAL A 21 1.82 -11.04 -0.66
C VAL A 21 2.53 -10.04 -1.58
N MET A 22 3.69 -9.56 -1.17
CA MET A 22 4.44 -8.56 -1.94
C MET A 22 4.93 -9.09 -3.28
N THR A 23 5.25 -10.38 -3.39
CA THR A 23 5.65 -11.00 -4.66
C THR A 23 4.50 -10.96 -5.67
N GLU A 24 3.29 -11.37 -5.27
CA GLU A 24 2.11 -11.34 -6.14
C GLU A 24 1.74 -9.92 -6.59
N ILE A 25 1.74 -8.97 -5.64
CA ILE A 25 1.48 -7.56 -5.96
C ILE A 25 2.53 -7.03 -6.94
N LYS A 26 3.80 -7.29 -6.69
CA LYS A 26 4.91 -6.83 -7.53
C LYS A 26 4.78 -7.35 -8.97
N GLU A 27 4.48 -8.63 -9.15
CA GLU A 27 4.29 -9.23 -10.48
C GLU A 27 3.14 -8.53 -11.22
N ARG A 28 2.02 -8.29 -10.55
CA ARG A 28 0.88 -7.59 -11.12
C ARG A 28 1.22 -6.15 -11.49
N LEU A 29 1.88 -5.40 -10.63
CA LEU A 29 2.29 -4.02 -10.88
C LEU A 29 3.27 -3.92 -12.05
N LEU A 30 4.27 -4.79 -12.11
CA LEU A 30 5.26 -4.80 -13.19
C LEU A 30 4.62 -5.12 -14.54
N SER A 31 3.59 -5.96 -14.59
CA SER A 31 2.82 -6.21 -15.82
C SER A 31 2.11 -4.97 -16.34
N GLN A 32 1.87 -3.98 -15.50
CA GLN A 32 1.26 -2.68 -15.82
C GLN A 32 2.29 -1.55 -15.97
N GLY A 33 3.58 -1.87 -15.89
CA GLY A 33 4.67 -0.89 -15.97
C GLY A 33 4.83 -0.03 -14.71
N ILE A 34 4.35 -0.51 -13.56
CA ILE A 34 4.35 0.19 -12.27
C ILE A 34 5.39 -0.45 -11.36
N THR A 35 6.27 0.36 -10.78
CA THR A 35 7.25 -0.10 -9.78
C THR A 35 6.61 -0.12 -8.38
N PRO A 36 7.14 -0.92 -7.42
CA PRO A 36 6.69 -0.87 -6.03
C PRO A 36 6.79 0.53 -5.39
N PHE A 37 7.79 1.32 -5.74
CA PHE A 37 7.94 2.69 -5.27
C PHE A 37 6.82 3.61 -5.80
N GLN A 38 6.49 3.50 -7.08
CA GLN A 38 5.36 4.22 -7.68
C GLN A 38 4.03 3.81 -7.04
N TYR A 39 3.83 2.52 -6.80
CA TYR A 39 2.64 2.02 -6.12
C TYR A 39 2.49 2.58 -4.70
N HIS A 40 3.59 2.65 -3.94
CA HIS A 40 3.59 3.27 -2.61
C HIS A 40 3.12 4.73 -2.66
N ILE A 41 3.54 5.48 -3.67
CA ILE A 41 3.06 6.85 -3.91
C ILE A 41 1.55 6.88 -4.15
N LEU A 42 1.03 5.98 -4.99
CA LEU A 42 -0.41 5.88 -5.23
C LEU A 42 -1.19 5.62 -3.94
N LEU A 43 -0.69 4.75 -3.05
CA LEU A 43 -1.32 4.46 -1.75
C LEU A 43 -1.37 5.69 -0.84
N ILE A 44 -0.32 6.51 -0.83
CA ILE A 44 -0.31 7.75 -0.03
C ILE A 44 -1.33 8.75 -0.59
N ILE A 45 -1.39 8.91 -1.90
CA ILE A 45 -2.35 9.80 -2.56
C ILE A 45 -3.79 9.34 -2.28
N ASP A 46 -4.06 8.05 -2.37
CA ASP A 46 -5.36 7.45 -2.06
C ASP A 46 -5.81 7.76 -0.63
N LYS A 47 -4.91 7.54 0.34
CA LYS A 47 -5.17 7.82 1.76
C LYS A 47 -5.48 9.29 2.04
N CYS A 48 -4.84 10.20 1.32
CA CYS A 48 -4.97 11.65 1.51
C CYS A 48 -6.07 12.28 0.63
N SER A 49 -6.65 11.55 -0.31
CA SER A 49 -7.54 12.00 -1.40
C SER A 49 -6.84 12.94 -2.39
N HIS A 50 -6.10 13.92 -1.89
CA HIS A 50 -5.21 14.78 -2.66
C HIS A 50 -4.03 15.22 -1.77
N ILE A 51 -2.90 15.51 -2.37
CA ILE A 51 -1.69 15.87 -1.64
C ILE A 51 -0.80 16.78 -2.50
N GLY A 52 -0.14 17.75 -1.88
CA GLY A 52 0.89 18.57 -2.51
C GLY A 52 2.22 17.83 -2.65
N VAL A 53 3.03 18.23 -3.64
CA VAL A 53 4.32 17.57 -3.94
C VAL A 53 5.26 17.57 -2.72
N THR A 54 5.35 18.70 -1.99
CA THR A 54 6.21 18.81 -0.81
C THR A 54 5.79 17.86 0.30
N LYS A 55 4.48 17.79 0.58
CA LYS A 55 3.94 16.89 1.59
C LYS A 55 4.12 15.42 1.20
N LEU A 56 3.92 15.09 -0.08
CA LEU A 56 4.18 13.75 -0.59
C LEU A 56 5.66 13.36 -0.43
N ALA A 57 6.58 14.26 -0.72
CA ALA A 57 8.01 14.02 -0.53
C ALA A 57 8.35 13.78 0.95
N GLU A 58 7.75 14.54 1.87
CA GLU A 58 7.88 14.33 3.33
C GLU A 58 7.39 12.93 3.74
N GLU A 59 6.19 12.53 3.30
CA GLU A 59 5.64 11.20 3.59
C GLU A 59 6.53 10.06 3.05
N MET A 60 7.11 10.27 1.87
CA MET A 60 8.06 9.32 1.26
C MET A 60 9.47 9.41 1.85
N ARG A 61 9.75 10.39 2.71
CA ARG A 61 11.08 10.67 3.30
C ARG A 61 12.17 10.87 2.23
N VAL A 62 11.82 11.59 1.18
CA VAL A 62 12.72 11.96 0.09
C VAL A 62 12.66 13.47 -0.18
N LYS A 63 13.63 13.98 -0.94
CA LYS A 63 13.60 15.38 -1.37
C LYS A 63 12.54 15.62 -2.45
N PRO A 64 11.88 16.79 -2.50
CA PRO A 64 10.93 17.12 -3.57
C PRO A 64 11.49 16.93 -4.97
N SER A 65 12.78 17.22 -5.18
CA SER A 65 13.49 17.00 -6.45
C SER A 65 13.56 15.54 -6.87
N ALA A 66 13.52 14.60 -5.93
CA ALA A 66 13.50 13.16 -6.21
C ALA A 66 12.09 12.64 -6.56
N ILE A 67 11.05 13.28 -6.03
CA ILE A 67 9.66 12.84 -6.25
C ILE A 67 9.08 13.38 -7.56
N THR A 68 9.46 14.56 -7.99
CA THR A 68 8.92 15.23 -9.18
C THR A 68 9.02 14.37 -10.46
N PRO A 69 10.16 13.75 -10.80
CA PRO A 69 10.26 12.87 -11.96
C PRO A 69 9.34 11.66 -11.88
N VAL A 70 9.14 11.12 -10.67
CA VAL A 70 8.26 9.98 -10.45
C VAL A 70 6.80 10.36 -10.64
N ILE A 71 6.39 11.52 -10.14
CA ILE A 71 5.04 12.07 -10.37
C ILE A 71 4.80 12.29 -11.86
N ASN A 72 5.76 12.87 -12.58
CA ASN A 72 5.64 13.06 -14.02
C ASN A 72 5.45 11.72 -14.75
N ARG A 73 6.16 10.68 -14.33
CA ARG A 73 5.99 9.35 -14.89
C ARG A 73 4.59 8.77 -14.59
N LEU A 74 4.06 8.99 -13.39
CA LEU A 74 2.71 8.56 -13.03
C LEU A 74 1.64 9.33 -13.82
N ILE A 75 1.87 10.60 -14.15
CA ILE A 75 1.01 11.39 -15.05
C ILE A 75 1.05 10.82 -16.47
N ASP A 76 2.23 10.49 -16.99
CA ASP A 76 2.38 9.87 -18.31
C ASP A 76 1.68 8.52 -18.41
N LEU A 77 1.62 7.78 -17.30
CA LEU A 77 0.86 6.52 -17.17
C LEU A 77 -0.64 6.75 -16.94
N GLU A 78 -1.08 8.00 -16.85
CA GLU A 78 -2.46 8.40 -16.59
C GLU A 78 -3.02 7.91 -15.25
N LEU A 79 -2.15 7.67 -14.26
CA LEU A 79 -2.53 7.16 -12.93
C LEU A 79 -2.83 8.27 -11.93
N VAL A 80 -2.24 9.43 -12.13
CA VAL A 80 -2.47 10.63 -11.32
C VAL A 80 -2.68 11.85 -12.21
N SER A 81 -3.34 12.86 -11.67
CA SER A 81 -3.50 14.16 -12.27
C SER A 81 -2.97 15.25 -11.35
N ARG A 82 -2.52 16.33 -11.95
CA ARG A 82 -2.01 17.52 -11.26
C ARG A 82 -3.00 18.65 -11.49
N TYR A 83 -3.35 19.36 -10.43
CA TYR A 83 -4.20 20.53 -10.52
C TYR A 83 -3.75 21.63 -9.56
N HIS A 84 -4.08 22.87 -9.87
CA HIS A 84 -3.86 24.00 -8.98
C HIS A 84 -5.00 24.12 -7.96
N SER A 85 -4.67 24.38 -6.71
CA SER A 85 -5.67 24.66 -5.69
C SER A 85 -6.53 25.87 -6.07
N LYS A 86 -7.84 25.77 -5.85
CA LYS A 86 -8.77 26.90 -6.06
C LYS A 86 -8.53 28.04 -5.06
N GLU A 87 -8.06 27.72 -3.87
CA GLU A 87 -7.78 28.67 -2.79
C GLU A 87 -6.45 29.41 -2.99
N ASP A 88 -5.42 28.71 -3.48
CA ASP A 88 -4.10 29.28 -3.78
C ASP A 88 -3.52 28.62 -5.03
N ARG A 89 -3.54 29.35 -6.14
CA ARG A 89 -3.03 28.87 -7.43
C ARG A 89 -1.53 28.55 -7.44
N ARG A 90 -0.79 28.95 -6.40
CA ARG A 90 0.62 28.60 -6.23
C ARG A 90 0.79 27.16 -5.73
N LYS A 91 -0.24 26.61 -5.10
CA LYS A 91 -0.24 25.24 -4.60
C LYS A 91 -0.71 24.28 -5.68
N VAL A 92 0.14 23.30 -5.96
CA VAL A 92 -0.16 22.21 -6.88
C VAL A 92 -0.47 20.96 -6.08
N ASN A 93 -1.65 20.41 -6.28
CA ASN A 93 -2.10 19.16 -5.70
C ASN A 93 -2.07 18.03 -6.73
N ILE A 94 -1.94 16.81 -6.21
CA ILE A 94 -1.95 15.58 -6.97
C ILE A 94 -3.06 14.70 -6.44
N GLU A 95 -3.80 14.10 -7.34
CA GLU A 95 -4.89 13.16 -7.04
C GLU A 95 -4.83 11.95 -7.95
N LEU A 96 -5.46 10.86 -7.54
CA LEU A 96 -5.62 9.70 -8.39
C LEU A 96 -6.59 9.98 -9.53
N THR A 97 -6.32 9.38 -10.67
CA THR A 97 -7.32 9.20 -11.74
C THR A 97 -8.14 7.94 -11.47
N ALA A 98 -9.23 7.76 -12.22
CA ALA A 98 -9.99 6.50 -12.17
C ALA A 98 -9.11 5.28 -12.46
N LYS A 99 -8.13 5.40 -13.37
CA LYS A 99 -7.15 4.36 -13.68
C LYS A 99 -6.22 4.09 -12.50
N GLY A 100 -5.78 5.14 -11.77
CA GLY A 100 -4.98 5.00 -10.56
C GLY A 100 -5.73 4.30 -9.43
N GLU A 101 -7.01 4.65 -9.23
CA GLU A 101 -7.89 3.98 -8.26
C GLU A 101 -8.06 2.49 -8.61
N GLN A 102 -8.24 2.17 -9.88
CA GLN A 102 -8.35 0.79 -10.35
C GLN A 102 -7.09 -0.04 -10.04
N VAL A 103 -5.90 0.53 -10.19
CA VAL A 103 -4.64 -0.15 -9.84
C VAL A 103 -4.62 -0.54 -8.36
N ILE A 104 -5.05 0.36 -7.48
CA ILE A 104 -5.12 0.08 -6.03
C ILE A 104 -6.18 -0.98 -5.73
N GLU A 105 -7.35 -0.89 -6.35
CA GLU A 105 -8.42 -1.86 -6.16
C GLU A 105 -7.99 -3.27 -6.60
N GLU A 106 -7.36 -3.42 -7.76
CA GLU A 106 -6.81 -4.70 -8.23
C GLU A 106 -5.75 -5.27 -7.28
N ALA A 107 -4.87 -4.43 -6.74
CA ALA A 107 -3.89 -4.86 -5.75
C ALA A 107 -4.55 -5.29 -4.43
N ASN A 108 -5.58 -4.59 -3.98
CA ASN A 108 -6.36 -4.96 -2.80
C ASN A 108 -7.08 -6.30 -2.99
N GLU A 109 -7.64 -6.57 -4.16
CA GLU A 109 -8.25 -7.87 -4.48
C GLU A 109 -7.24 -9.03 -4.39
N ILE A 110 -6.00 -8.81 -4.86
CA ILE A 110 -4.93 -9.80 -4.74
C ILE A 110 -4.67 -10.11 -3.27
N VAL A 111 -4.52 -9.08 -2.44
CA VAL A 111 -4.31 -9.23 -0.99
C VAL A 111 -5.47 -10.00 -0.34
N GLN A 112 -6.71 -9.63 -0.64
CA GLN A 112 -7.88 -10.29 -0.09
C GLN A 112 -7.96 -11.77 -0.49
N LYS A 113 -7.70 -12.10 -1.75
CA LYS A 113 -7.67 -13.50 -2.23
C LYS A 113 -6.57 -14.31 -1.54
N MET A 114 -5.40 -13.72 -1.33
CA MET A 114 -4.30 -14.39 -0.64
C MET A 114 -4.62 -14.63 0.84
N ILE A 115 -5.18 -13.64 1.53
CA ILE A 115 -5.61 -13.79 2.93
C ILE A 115 -6.68 -14.86 3.04
N ALA A 116 -7.69 -14.84 2.15
CA ALA A 116 -8.72 -15.87 2.12
C ALA A 116 -8.12 -17.27 1.92
N HIS A 117 -7.13 -17.39 1.03
CA HIS A 117 -6.42 -18.66 0.81
C HIS A 117 -5.64 -19.11 2.06
N PHE A 118 -4.95 -18.19 2.75
CA PHE A 118 -4.19 -18.53 3.97
C PHE A 118 -5.10 -19.05 5.08
N PHE A 119 -6.32 -18.55 5.16
CA PHE A 119 -7.29 -18.98 6.18
C PHE A 119 -8.28 -20.06 5.72
N SER A 120 -8.17 -20.53 4.49
CA SER A 120 -9.10 -21.52 3.93
C SER A 120 -9.09 -22.89 4.66
N CYS A 121 -7.97 -23.20 5.33
CA CYS A 121 -7.82 -24.46 6.10
C CYS A 121 -8.30 -24.33 7.55
N TYR A 122 -8.72 -23.16 8.01
CA TYR A 122 -9.15 -22.92 9.38
C TYR A 122 -10.66 -23.02 9.49
N GLU A 123 -11.12 -23.65 10.58
CA GLU A 123 -12.54 -23.64 10.93
C GLU A 123 -13.03 -22.23 11.29
N PRO A 124 -14.31 -21.89 11.06
CA PRO A 124 -14.84 -20.56 11.40
C PRO A 124 -14.55 -20.08 12.81
N LYS A 125 -14.57 -21.00 13.78
CA LYS A 125 -14.27 -20.73 15.19
C LYS A 125 -12.82 -20.26 15.37
N ASP A 126 -11.86 -20.88 14.67
CA ASP A 126 -10.46 -20.52 14.74
C ASP A 126 -10.20 -19.17 14.07
N GLN A 127 -10.89 -18.91 12.96
CA GLN A 127 -10.86 -17.60 12.29
C GLN A 127 -11.37 -16.46 13.21
N GLU A 128 -12.46 -16.68 13.93
CA GLU A 128 -12.98 -15.71 14.92
C GLU A 128 -11.98 -15.46 16.05
N GLN A 129 -11.40 -16.53 16.59
CA GLN A 129 -10.41 -16.43 17.66
C GLN A 129 -9.15 -15.70 17.18
N PHE A 130 -8.64 -16.05 16.01
CA PHE A 130 -7.51 -15.36 15.39
C PHE A 130 -7.81 -13.85 15.25
N LEU A 131 -8.93 -13.50 14.67
CA LEU A 131 -9.32 -12.10 14.48
C LEU A 131 -9.41 -11.34 15.79
N LYS A 132 -9.95 -11.97 16.85
CA LYS A 132 -10.01 -11.37 18.20
C LYS A 132 -8.62 -11.07 18.77
N LEU A 133 -7.67 -11.99 18.61
CA LEU A 133 -6.30 -11.81 19.07
C LEU A 133 -5.55 -10.78 18.21
N PHE A 134 -5.77 -10.80 16.92
CA PHE A 134 -5.15 -9.87 15.97
C PHE A 134 -5.60 -8.42 16.19
N LYS A 135 -6.90 -8.22 16.50
CA LYS A 135 -7.43 -6.90 16.90
C LYS A 135 -6.80 -6.36 18.19
N LYS A 136 -6.48 -7.24 19.15
CA LYS A 136 -5.77 -6.82 20.36
C LYS A 136 -4.33 -6.40 20.05
N LEU A 137 -3.68 -7.06 19.11
CA LEU A 137 -2.35 -6.68 18.65
C LEU A 137 -2.37 -5.29 18.01
N ASP A 138 -3.30 -5.05 17.09
CA ASP A 138 -3.48 -3.76 16.41
C ASP A 138 -3.74 -2.60 17.39
N ALA A 139 -4.52 -2.83 18.43
CA ALA A 139 -4.83 -1.83 19.46
C ALA A 139 -3.63 -1.46 20.37
N ASN A 140 -2.53 -2.23 20.33
CA ASN A 140 -1.32 -2.00 21.12
C ASN A 140 -0.18 -1.32 20.34
N ILE A 141 -0.39 -1.04 19.06
CA ILE A 141 0.56 -0.32 18.20
C ILE A 141 0.21 1.16 18.18
#